data_19ceb09eadc38ab02f635a94865204c0
#
_entry.id   19ceb09eadc38ab02f635a94865204c0
#
_cell.length_a   1.000
_cell.length_b   1.000
_cell.length_c   1.000
_cell.angle_alpha   90.00
_cell.angle_beta   90.00
_cell.angle_gamma   90.00
#
_symmetry.space_group_name_H-M   'P 1'
#
loop_
_entity.id
_entity.type
_entity.pdbx_description
1 polymer ?
#
loop_
_entity_poly.entity_id
_entity_poly.type
_entity_poly.pdbx_seq_one_letter_code
_entity_poly.pdbx_strand_id
1 'polypeptide(L)'
;MLVGSWTYRIPNSKAIEAFNVASQYFKKHGAVGSSIGSLLGRDNGLYVVNIGYENWTHFGEVDDKISNDDQWGKDMDPYFSETEWETMNFYEPFFHKMESDAGVKPIFAQWMFFHQDMNLIQEKGETFIKAWMDSGATGGSVGRLIGKNDGSYGFAVRFNSMKEYGIAQDKLNSEEYFSNHRDFLDAVDWRGFSLMRILETTWE
;
A
#
# COMPACT_ATOMS: atom_id res chain seq x y z
N MET A 1 3.47 -5.03 12.31
CA MET A 1 3.24 -3.72 11.66
C MET A 1 1.82 -3.68 11.12
N LEU A 2 1.15 -2.54 11.21
CA LEU A 2 -0.17 -2.27 10.64
C LEU A 2 -0.04 -1.05 9.72
N VAL A 3 -0.68 -1.06 8.56
CA VAL A 3 -0.69 0.09 7.64
C VAL A 3 -2.13 0.53 7.41
N GLY A 4 -2.47 1.74 7.84
CA GLY A 4 -3.71 2.41 7.44
C GLY A 4 -3.54 2.98 6.04
N SER A 5 -4.52 2.78 5.17
CA SER A 5 -4.50 3.22 3.77
C SER A 5 -5.80 3.95 3.43
N TRP A 6 -5.67 5.20 3.07
CA TRP A 6 -6.78 6.09 2.68
C TRP A 6 -6.66 6.44 1.21
N THR A 7 -7.71 6.14 0.44
CA THR A 7 -7.79 6.48 -0.99
C THR A 7 -8.78 7.62 -1.16
N TYR A 8 -8.39 8.66 -1.91
CA TYR A 8 -9.18 9.87 -2.08
C TYR A 8 -8.86 10.62 -3.37
N ARG A 9 -9.74 11.55 -3.74
CA ARG A 9 -9.52 12.60 -4.74
C ARG A 9 -9.31 13.93 -4.08
N ILE A 10 -8.38 14.70 -4.61
CA ILE A 10 -8.11 16.09 -4.26
C ILE A 10 -7.47 16.75 -5.48
N PRO A 11 -7.58 18.09 -5.68
CA PRO A 11 -6.85 18.75 -6.75
C PRO A 11 -5.35 18.43 -6.73
N ASN A 12 -4.78 18.08 -7.87
CA ASN A 12 -3.37 17.63 -7.98
C ASN A 12 -2.38 18.64 -7.35
N SER A 13 -2.67 19.94 -7.44
CA SER A 13 -1.85 21.00 -6.84
C SER A 13 -1.80 20.96 -5.31
N LYS A 14 -2.79 20.30 -4.66
CA LYS A 14 -2.91 20.24 -3.21
C LYS A 14 -2.49 18.91 -2.60
N ALA A 15 -2.41 17.84 -3.40
CA ALA A 15 -2.18 16.50 -2.89
C ALA A 15 -0.89 16.35 -2.06
N ILE A 16 0.22 16.87 -2.58
CA ILE A 16 1.52 16.82 -1.88
C ILE A 16 1.55 17.76 -0.69
N GLU A 17 0.96 18.94 -0.82
CA GLU A 17 0.90 19.91 0.28
C GLU A 17 0.09 19.36 1.46
N ALA A 18 -1.11 18.84 1.21
CA ALA A 18 -1.94 18.19 2.21
C ALA A 18 -1.21 17.03 2.91
N PHE A 19 -0.53 16.18 2.12
CA PHE A 19 0.27 15.09 2.67
C PHE A 19 1.41 15.62 3.56
N ASN A 20 2.13 16.65 3.13
CA ASN A 20 3.24 17.20 3.91
C ASN A 20 2.78 17.77 5.25
N VAL A 21 1.61 18.42 5.28
CA VAL A 21 1.01 18.87 6.55
C VAL A 21 0.62 17.67 7.40
N ALA A 22 -0.16 16.73 6.86
CA ALA A 22 -0.63 15.57 7.59
C ALA A 22 0.52 14.70 8.13
N SER A 23 1.55 14.44 7.32
CA SER A 23 2.69 13.61 7.70
C SER A 23 3.48 14.15 8.89
N GLN A 24 3.54 15.48 9.05
CA GLN A 24 4.18 16.11 10.21
C GLN A 24 3.41 15.78 11.50
N TYR A 25 2.08 15.81 11.47
CA TYR A 25 1.25 15.41 12.62
C TYR A 25 1.40 13.94 12.94
N PHE A 26 1.32 13.06 11.94
CA PHE A 26 1.52 11.63 12.15
C PHE A 26 2.89 11.34 12.75
N LYS A 27 3.95 11.96 12.23
CA LYS A 27 5.31 11.83 12.79
C LYS A 27 5.41 12.41 14.21
N LYS A 28 4.85 13.58 14.46
CA LYS A 28 4.81 14.25 15.79
C LYS A 28 4.15 13.35 16.84
N HIS A 29 3.10 12.62 16.46
CA HIS A 29 2.33 11.78 17.36
C HIS A 29 2.77 10.32 17.36
N GLY A 30 3.83 9.98 16.63
CA GLY A 30 4.57 8.72 16.77
C GLY A 30 4.30 7.65 15.73
N ALA A 31 3.58 7.96 14.64
CA ALA A 31 3.46 7.02 13.53
C ALA A 31 4.82 6.55 13.00
N VAL A 32 4.94 5.30 12.62
CA VAL A 32 6.20 4.66 12.17
C VAL A 32 6.71 5.30 10.87
N GLY A 33 5.81 5.69 9.99
CA GLY A 33 6.12 6.34 8.74
C GLY A 33 4.86 6.60 7.93
N SER A 34 5.00 7.37 6.85
CA SER A 34 3.90 7.68 5.96
C SER A 34 4.36 7.81 4.51
N SER A 35 3.45 7.60 3.57
CA SER A 35 3.70 7.85 2.16
C SER A 35 2.43 8.30 1.45
N ILE A 36 2.59 9.08 0.38
CA ILE A 36 1.53 9.33 -0.59
C ILE A 36 1.95 8.80 -1.95
N GLY A 37 1.02 8.13 -2.61
CA GLY A 37 1.15 7.67 -3.98
C GLY A 37 -0.02 8.12 -4.85
N SER A 38 0.21 8.21 -6.16
CA SER A 38 -0.85 8.37 -7.15
C SER A 38 -1.12 7.03 -7.83
N LEU A 39 -2.39 6.68 -7.97
CA LEU A 39 -2.80 5.52 -8.76
C LEU A 39 -2.64 5.80 -10.25
N LEU A 40 -2.27 4.78 -11.01
CA LEU A 40 -2.00 4.87 -12.45
C LEU A 40 -3.07 4.12 -13.24
N GLY A 41 -3.18 4.45 -14.53
CA GLY A 41 -4.11 3.77 -15.43
C GLY A 41 -5.57 4.15 -15.18
N ARG A 42 -6.45 3.16 -14.98
CA ARG A 42 -7.89 3.35 -14.80
C ARG A 42 -8.25 4.26 -13.63
N ASP A 43 -7.47 4.16 -12.55
CA ASP A 43 -7.70 4.88 -11.29
C ASP A 43 -6.90 6.19 -11.20
N ASN A 44 -6.42 6.69 -12.35
CA ASN A 44 -5.68 7.94 -12.42
C ASN A 44 -6.49 9.11 -11.84
N GLY A 45 -5.82 9.93 -11.03
CA GLY A 45 -6.44 11.03 -10.27
C GLY A 45 -6.87 10.64 -8.86
N LEU A 46 -6.72 9.37 -8.46
CA LEU A 46 -6.80 8.94 -7.07
C LEU A 46 -5.42 8.97 -6.41
N TYR A 47 -5.40 9.42 -5.17
CA TYR A 47 -4.25 9.38 -4.29
C TYR A 47 -4.47 8.36 -3.19
N VAL A 48 -3.39 7.73 -2.75
CA VAL A 48 -3.38 6.80 -1.62
C VAL A 48 -2.37 7.31 -0.61
N VAL A 49 -2.82 7.59 0.60
CA VAL A 49 -1.95 7.85 1.76
C VAL A 49 -1.87 6.59 2.61
N ASN A 50 -0.66 6.16 2.90
CA ASN A 50 -0.38 5.06 3.79
C ASN A 50 0.31 5.58 5.04
N ILE A 51 -0.17 5.15 6.21
CA ILE A 51 0.40 5.47 7.52
C ILE A 51 0.72 4.17 8.23
N GLY A 52 1.95 4.05 8.73
CA GLY A 52 2.41 2.87 9.46
C GLY A 52 2.26 2.99 10.96
N TYR A 53 1.85 1.88 11.56
CA TYR A 53 1.72 1.71 13.01
C TYR A 53 2.36 0.39 13.42
N GLU A 54 2.82 0.29 14.67
CA GLU A 54 3.37 -0.97 15.17
C GLU A 54 2.29 -2.06 15.25
N ASN A 55 1.11 -1.68 15.76
CA ASN A 55 -0.05 -2.55 15.95
C ASN A 55 -1.32 -1.71 16.15
N TRP A 56 -2.46 -2.34 16.43
CA TRP A 56 -3.75 -1.70 16.65
C TRP A 56 -3.79 -0.78 17.87
N THR A 57 -3.11 -1.12 18.96
CA THR A 57 -3.02 -0.26 20.15
C THR A 57 -2.29 1.03 19.80
N HIS A 58 -1.17 0.91 19.10
CA HIS A 58 -0.38 2.06 18.65
C HIS A 58 -1.17 2.94 17.65
N PHE A 59 -1.97 2.33 16.74
CA PHE A 59 -2.90 3.09 15.90
C PHE A 59 -3.85 3.94 16.75
N GLY A 60 -4.53 3.34 17.75
CA GLY A 60 -5.44 4.07 18.63
C GLY A 60 -4.76 5.20 19.39
N GLU A 61 -3.55 4.98 19.91
CA GLU A 61 -2.79 6.02 20.62
C GLU A 61 -2.39 7.21 19.72
N VAL A 62 -2.03 6.95 18.47
CA VAL A 62 -1.70 8.00 17.49
C VAL A 62 -2.96 8.76 17.08
N ASP A 63 -4.05 8.05 16.79
CA ASP A 63 -5.34 8.63 16.40
C ASP A 63 -5.91 9.52 17.50
N ASP A 64 -5.91 9.06 18.76
CA ASP A 64 -6.34 9.84 19.91
C ASP A 64 -5.52 11.14 20.08
N LYS A 65 -4.20 11.06 19.91
CA LYS A 65 -3.33 12.24 20.00
C LYS A 65 -3.58 13.25 18.90
N ILE A 66 -3.80 12.78 17.65
CA ILE A 66 -4.11 13.64 16.51
C ILE A 66 -5.48 14.29 16.68
N SER A 67 -6.48 13.50 17.09
CA SER A 67 -7.86 13.97 17.29
C SER A 67 -7.98 15.01 18.41
N ASN A 68 -7.08 14.98 19.39
CA ASN A 68 -7.01 15.95 20.47
C ASN A 68 -6.02 17.09 20.23
N ASP A 69 -5.40 17.17 19.05
CA ASP A 69 -4.52 18.28 18.68
C ASP A 69 -5.34 19.41 18.02
N ASP A 70 -5.60 20.49 18.78
CA ASP A 70 -6.43 21.61 18.34
C ASP A 70 -5.93 22.28 17.04
N GLN A 71 -4.67 22.09 16.69
CA GLN A 71 -4.10 22.66 15.48
C GLN A 71 -4.32 21.77 14.25
N TRP A 72 -4.46 20.46 14.43
CA TRP A 72 -4.71 19.49 13.35
C TRP A 72 -5.89 19.89 12.46
N GLY A 73 -7.07 20.10 13.09
CA GLY A 73 -8.27 20.48 12.34
C GLY A 73 -8.07 21.78 11.55
N LYS A 74 -7.48 22.81 12.17
CA LYS A 74 -7.26 24.11 11.53
C LYS A 74 -6.34 24.02 10.33
N ASP A 75 -5.27 23.23 10.43
CA ASP A 75 -4.28 23.10 9.37
C ASP A 75 -4.78 22.18 8.24
N MET A 76 -5.67 21.20 8.55
CA MET A 76 -6.20 20.26 7.58
C MET A 76 -7.54 20.66 6.95
N ASP A 77 -8.33 21.55 7.59
CA ASP A 77 -9.63 22.00 7.06
C ASP A 77 -9.58 22.51 5.59
N PRO A 78 -8.55 23.27 5.16
CA PRO A 78 -8.46 23.73 3.77
C PRO A 78 -8.36 22.59 2.74
N TYR A 79 -7.86 21.43 3.18
CA TYR A 79 -7.70 20.25 2.33
C TYR A 79 -8.91 19.32 2.44
N PHE A 80 -9.43 19.08 3.64
CA PHE A 80 -10.58 18.21 3.88
C PHE A 80 -11.83 18.68 3.14
N SER A 81 -12.04 19.99 3.05
CA SER A 81 -13.18 20.57 2.33
C SER A 81 -13.16 20.30 0.82
N GLU A 82 -12.00 19.96 0.24
CA GLU A 82 -11.81 19.68 -1.18
C GLU A 82 -11.51 18.19 -1.45
N THR A 83 -11.54 17.35 -0.42
CA THR A 83 -11.23 15.92 -0.50
C THR A 83 -12.49 15.09 -0.64
N GLU A 84 -12.55 14.28 -1.69
CA GLU A 84 -13.55 13.23 -1.87
C GLU A 84 -12.97 11.89 -1.44
N TRP A 85 -13.45 11.38 -0.29
CA TRP A 85 -12.98 10.12 0.28
C TRP A 85 -13.61 8.93 -0.43
N GLU A 86 -12.77 8.01 -0.92
CA GLU A 86 -13.21 6.81 -1.63
C GLU A 86 -13.20 5.58 -0.73
N THR A 87 -12.06 5.28 -0.12
CA THR A 87 -11.88 4.10 0.73
C THR A 87 -10.96 4.35 1.90
N MET A 88 -11.20 3.58 2.97
CA MET A 88 -10.26 3.39 4.07
C MET A 88 -10.12 1.89 4.32
N ASN A 89 -8.89 1.42 4.34
CA ASN A 89 -8.56 0.05 4.70
C ASN A 89 -7.35 0.04 5.63
N PHE A 90 -7.24 -1.02 6.43
CA PHE A 90 -6.00 -1.39 7.08
C PHE A 90 -5.41 -2.60 6.39
N TYR A 91 -4.10 -2.64 6.32
CA TYR A 91 -3.34 -3.75 5.80
C TYR A 91 -2.46 -4.32 6.91
N GLU A 92 -2.61 -5.61 7.18
CA GLU A 92 -1.85 -6.33 8.19
C GLU A 92 -1.03 -7.42 7.49
N PRO A 93 0.28 -7.18 7.29
CA PRO A 93 1.14 -8.10 6.56
C PRO A 93 1.44 -9.36 7.37
N PHE A 94 1.38 -10.51 6.72
CA PHE A 94 1.92 -11.79 7.21
C PHE A 94 3.39 -11.93 6.83
N PHE A 95 3.72 -11.48 5.62
CA PHE A 95 5.07 -11.40 5.09
C PHE A 95 5.32 -9.99 4.57
N HIS A 96 6.49 -9.45 4.91
CA HIS A 96 6.90 -8.14 4.46
C HIS A 96 8.43 -8.11 4.35
N LYS A 97 8.91 -7.81 3.15
CA LYS A 97 10.34 -7.60 2.88
C LYS A 97 10.46 -6.48 1.86
N MET A 98 10.99 -5.35 2.27
CA MET A 98 11.23 -4.18 1.42
C MET A 98 12.70 -3.77 1.54
N GLU A 99 13.32 -3.50 0.40
CA GLU A 99 14.63 -2.86 0.37
C GLU A 99 14.43 -1.36 0.42
N SER A 100 15.22 -0.69 1.24
CA SER A 100 15.20 0.77 1.33
C SER A 100 16.20 1.34 0.34
N ASP A 101 15.71 2.01 -0.70
CA ASP A 101 16.53 2.79 -1.63
C ASP A 101 16.24 4.27 -1.40
N ALA A 102 17.10 4.94 -0.63
CA ALA A 102 16.97 6.36 -0.38
C ALA A 102 16.97 7.15 -1.69
N GLY A 103 15.94 7.98 -1.88
CA GLY A 103 15.82 8.88 -3.03
C GLY A 103 15.13 8.34 -4.27
N VAL A 104 14.69 7.09 -4.28
CA VAL A 104 13.89 6.52 -5.37
C VAL A 104 12.40 6.69 -5.08
N LYS A 105 11.64 7.12 -6.10
CA LYS A 105 10.16 7.15 -6.07
C LYS A 105 9.61 5.83 -6.64
N PRO A 106 9.39 4.81 -5.81
CA PRO A 106 9.09 3.48 -6.29
C PRO A 106 7.69 3.36 -6.91
N ILE A 107 7.53 2.29 -7.69
CA ILE A 107 6.24 1.82 -8.18
C ILE A 107 5.84 0.61 -7.34
N PHE A 108 4.59 0.57 -6.93
CA PHE A 108 3.98 -0.60 -6.36
C PHE A 108 2.95 -1.18 -7.33
N ALA A 109 3.10 -2.47 -7.63
CA ALA A 109 2.04 -3.26 -8.23
C ALA A 109 1.30 -3.98 -7.11
N GLN A 110 -0.02 -3.80 -7.06
CA GLN A 110 -0.85 -4.26 -5.97
C GLN A 110 -2.00 -5.09 -6.52
N TRP A 111 -2.25 -6.25 -5.92
CA TRP A 111 -3.39 -7.13 -6.22
C TRP A 111 -4.23 -7.32 -4.98
N MET A 112 -5.53 -7.31 -5.17
CA MET A 112 -6.51 -7.70 -4.17
C MET A 112 -7.17 -9.01 -4.58
N PHE A 113 -7.31 -9.93 -3.64
CA PHE A 113 -7.90 -11.24 -3.89
C PHE A 113 -8.58 -11.78 -2.62
N PHE A 114 -9.39 -12.82 -2.80
CA PHE A 114 -10.06 -13.51 -1.71
C PHE A 114 -9.74 -15.00 -1.75
N HIS A 115 -9.61 -15.58 -0.57
CA HIS A 115 -9.58 -17.02 -0.34
C HIS A 115 -10.04 -17.31 1.09
N GLN A 116 -10.74 -18.42 1.30
CA GLN A 116 -11.27 -18.77 2.62
C GLN A 116 -10.21 -19.40 3.56
N ASP A 117 -9.13 -19.94 3.03
CA ASP A 117 -8.05 -20.56 3.81
C ASP A 117 -6.86 -19.59 3.94
N MET A 118 -6.74 -19.01 5.12
CA MET A 118 -5.65 -18.09 5.46
C MET A 118 -4.28 -18.80 5.50
N ASN A 119 -4.22 -20.07 5.89
CA ASN A 119 -2.95 -20.80 5.95
C ASN A 119 -2.36 -20.99 4.56
N LEU A 120 -3.21 -21.29 3.56
CA LEU A 120 -2.77 -21.36 2.17
C LEU A 120 -2.16 -20.03 1.71
N ILE A 121 -2.81 -18.90 2.08
CA ILE A 121 -2.33 -17.57 1.70
C ILE A 121 -1.00 -17.24 2.37
N GLN A 122 -0.82 -17.60 3.63
CA GLN A 122 0.44 -17.39 4.34
C GLN A 122 1.57 -18.20 3.71
N GLU A 123 1.35 -19.48 3.43
CA GLU A 123 2.35 -20.39 2.86
C GLU A 123 2.72 -20.02 1.42
N LYS A 124 1.72 -19.91 0.56
CA LYS A 124 1.93 -19.70 -0.88
C LYS A 124 2.20 -18.24 -1.24
N GLY A 125 1.65 -17.30 -0.46
CA GLY A 125 1.83 -15.86 -0.69
C GLY A 125 3.28 -15.43 -0.56
N GLU A 126 4.03 -15.94 0.43
CA GLU A 126 5.46 -15.67 0.54
C GLU A 126 6.23 -16.19 -0.68
N THR A 127 5.93 -17.41 -1.13
CA THR A 127 6.55 -18.01 -2.33
C THR A 127 6.26 -17.20 -3.58
N PHE A 128 5.03 -16.70 -3.72
CA PHE A 128 4.62 -15.84 -4.81
C PHE A 128 5.40 -14.51 -4.82
N ILE A 129 5.54 -13.86 -3.66
CA ILE A 129 6.33 -12.63 -3.52
C ILE A 129 7.81 -12.87 -3.86
N LYS A 130 8.39 -13.99 -3.40
CA LYS A 130 9.78 -14.33 -3.73
C LYS A 130 10.00 -14.49 -5.23
N ALA A 131 9.08 -15.10 -5.96
CA ALA A 131 9.17 -15.21 -7.41
C ALA A 131 9.22 -13.84 -8.11
N TRP A 132 8.46 -12.86 -7.62
CA TRP A 132 8.55 -11.48 -8.10
C TRP A 132 9.91 -10.84 -7.76
N MET A 133 10.43 -11.07 -6.56
CA MET A 133 11.74 -10.56 -6.17
C MET A 133 12.87 -11.16 -7.01
N ASP A 134 12.83 -12.45 -7.28
CA ASP A 134 13.79 -13.14 -8.16
C ASP A 134 13.68 -12.64 -9.62
N SER A 135 12.56 -12.06 -9.99
CA SER A 135 12.33 -11.47 -11.30
C SER A 135 12.72 -10.00 -11.39
N GLY A 136 13.08 -9.36 -10.26
CA GLY A 136 13.58 -7.99 -10.21
C GLY A 136 12.79 -7.00 -9.37
N ALA A 137 11.77 -7.45 -8.61
CA ALA A 137 11.14 -6.61 -7.60
C ALA A 137 12.11 -6.37 -6.44
N THR A 138 12.15 -5.14 -5.91
CA THR A 138 13.00 -4.75 -4.78
C THR A 138 12.31 -4.93 -3.43
N GLY A 139 11.18 -5.58 -3.42
CA GLY A 139 10.46 -5.94 -2.22
C GLY A 139 9.06 -6.39 -2.50
N GLY A 140 8.43 -6.95 -1.48
CA GLY A 140 7.05 -7.36 -1.55
C GLY A 140 6.44 -7.66 -0.20
N SER A 141 5.13 -7.75 -0.20
CA SER A 141 4.33 -7.98 0.99
C SER A 141 3.05 -8.72 0.63
N VAL A 142 2.62 -9.61 1.51
CA VAL A 142 1.31 -10.24 1.48
C VAL A 142 0.67 -10.14 2.85
N GLY A 143 -0.62 -9.81 2.90
CA GLY A 143 -1.34 -9.63 4.16
C GLY A 143 -2.85 -9.55 3.96
N ARG A 144 -3.58 -9.44 5.08
CA ARG A 144 -5.03 -9.26 5.05
C ARG A 144 -5.42 -7.79 4.98
N LEU A 145 -6.55 -7.53 4.36
CA LEU A 145 -7.22 -6.24 4.33
C LEU A 145 -8.35 -6.22 5.35
N ILE A 146 -8.51 -5.12 6.07
CA ILE A 146 -9.54 -4.90 7.08
C ILE A 146 -10.17 -3.54 6.81
N GLY A 147 -11.49 -3.45 6.87
CA GLY A 147 -12.27 -2.25 6.54
C GLY A 147 -13.19 -2.48 5.36
N LYS A 148 -13.22 -1.58 4.36
CA LYS A 148 -14.10 -1.73 3.19
C LYS A 148 -13.88 -3.05 2.44
N ASN A 149 -12.65 -3.56 2.43
CA ASN A 149 -12.26 -4.80 1.76
C ASN A 149 -12.03 -5.95 2.75
N ASP A 150 -12.72 -5.93 3.89
CA ASP A 150 -12.59 -6.97 4.91
C ASP A 150 -12.85 -8.37 4.35
N GLY A 151 -12.06 -9.34 4.83
CA GLY A 151 -12.03 -10.71 4.33
C GLY A 151 -11.24 -10.91 3.03
N SER A 152 -10.67 -9.85 2.44
CA SER A 152 -9.76 -9.94 1.31
C SER A 152 -8.29 -9.89 1.77
N TYR A 153 -7.42 -10.30 0.85
CA TYR A 153 -5.97 -10.23 1.02
C TYR A 153 -5.38 -9.30 -0.04
N GLY A 154 -4.21 -8.75 0.27
CA GLY A 154 -3.45 -7.92 -0.64
C GLY A 154 -2.06 -8.48 -0.89
N PHE A 155 -1.62 -8.43 -2.14
CA PHE A 155 -0.21 -8.45 -2.49
C PHE A 155 0.24 -7.05 -2.88
N ALA A 156 1.47 -6.72 -2.52
CA ALA A 156 2.15 -5.56 -3.06
C ALA A 156 3.59 -5.94 -3.40
N VAL A 157 4.05 -5.60 -4.59
CA VAL A 157 5.46 -5.72 -4.98
C VAL A 157 6.01 -4.38 -5.41
N ARG A 158 7.25 -4.10 -5.02
CA ARG A 158 7.93 -2.82 -5.21
C ARG A 158 8.97 -2.90 -6.31
N PHE A 159 9.01 -1.87 -7.14
CA PHE A 159 10.01 -1.68 -8.20
C PHE A 159 10.55 -0.25 -8.15
N ASN A 160 11.80 -0.05 -8.56
CA ASN A 160 12.37 1.30 -8.63
C ASN A 160 11.89 2.08 -9.86
N SER A 161 11.33 1.41 -10.87
CA SER A 161 10.79 2.05 -12.07
C SER A 161 9.71 1.21 -12.77
N MET A 162 8.90 1.85 -13.62
CA MET A 162 7.97 1.16 -14.52
C MET A 162 8.66 0.22 -15.50
N LYS A 163 9.89 0.54 -15.89
CA LYS A 163 10.70 -0.34 -16.76
C LYS A 163 11.04 -1.65 -16.06
N GLU A 164 11.47 -1.59 -14.80
CA GLU A 164 11.76 -2.78 -14.00
C GLU A 164 10.53 -3.64 -13.77
N TYR A 165 9.37 -3.01 -13.47
CA TYR A 165 8.09 -3.71 -13.42
C TYR A 165 7.80 -4.44 -14.73
N GLY A 166 7.95 -3.78 -15.89
CA GLY A 166 7.73 -4.39 -17.19
C GLY A 166 8.64 -5.58 -17.44
N ILE A 167 9.94 -5.46 -17.13
CA ILE A 167 10.92 -6.55 -17.27
C ILE A 167 10.53 -7.75 -16.38
N ALA A 168 10.14 -7.50 -15.14
CA ALA A 168 9.70 -8.57 -14.23
C ALA A 168 8.43 -9.25 -14.73
N GLN A 169 7.46 -8.46 -15.22
CA GLN A 169 6.22 -8.97 -15.79
C GLN A 169 6.49 -9.87 -17.01
N ASP A 170 7.41 -9.48 -17.91
CA ASP A 170 7.79 -10.29 -19.07
C ASP A 170 8.44 -11.62 -18.67
N LYS A 171 9.29 -11.61 -17.63
CA LYS A 171 9.91 -12.84 -17.10
C LYS A 171 8.89 -13.78 -16.46
N LEU A 172 7.91 -13.22 -15.73
CA LEU A 172 6.87 -13.99 -15.05
C LEU A 172 5.75 -14.42 -16.00
N ASN A 173 5.61 -13.78 -17.16
CA ASN A 173 4.66 -14.19 -18.18
C ASN A 173 5.19 -15.38 -18.99
N SER A 174 5.52 -16.47 -18.29
CA SER A 174 6.06 -17.70 -18.87
C SER A 174 5.23 -18.90 -18.43
N GLU A 175 5.23 -19.93 -19.28
CA GLU A 175 4.52 -21.19 -18.99
C GLU A 175 5.06 -21.85 -17.72
N GLU A 176 6.36 -21.76 -17.48
CA GLU A 176 7.02 -22.28 -16.29
C GLU A 176 6.53 -21.58 -15.01
N TYR A 177 6.45 -20.25 -15.00
CA TYR A 177 5.93 -19.51 -13.86
C TYR A 177 4.48 -19.88 -13.54
N PHE A 178 3.62 -19.87 -14.56
CA PHE A 178 2.21 -20.24 -14.37
C PHE A 178 2.04 -21.69 -13.91
N SER A 179 2.85 -22.61 -14.43
CA SER A 179 2.83 -24.01 -13.99
C SER A 179 3.21 -24.15 -12.51
N ASN A 180 4.27 -23.46 -12.08
CA ASN A 180 4.78 -23.52 -10.71
C ASN A 180 3.86 -22.88 -9.67
N HIS A 181 3.00 -21.94 -10.09
CA HIS A 181 2.10 -21.20 -9.20
C HIS A 181 0.62 -21.49 -9.49
N ARG A 182 0.30 -22.40 -10.40
CA ARG A 182 -1.06 -22.68 -10.87
C ARG A 182 -2.04 -22.93 -9.73
N ASP A 183 -1.69 -23.81 -8.81
CA ASP A 183 -2.57 -24.19 -7.70
C ASP A 183 -2.98 -22.98 -6.85
N PHE A 184 -2.08 -22.03 -6.68
CA PHE A 184 -2.37 -20.78 -5.98
C PHE A 184 -3.17 -19.83 -6.86
N LEU A 185 -2.75 -19.61 -8.11
CA LEU A 185 -3.38 -18.67 -9.04
C LEU A 185 -4.84 -19.06 -9.35
N ASP A 186 -5.13 -20.36 -9.44
CA ASP A 186 -6.47 -20.89 -9.72
C ASP A 186 -7.34 -20.96 -8.46
N ALA A 187 -6.75 -21.03 -7.26
CA ALA A 187 -7.49 -21.14 -6.01
C ALA A 187 -8.04 -19.78 -5.51
N VAL A 188 -7.42 -18.67 -5.88
CA VAL A 188 -7.78 -17.34 -5.37
C VAL A 188 -8.77 -16.63 -6.29
N ASP A 189 -9.74 -15.95 -5.68
CA ASP A 189 -10.67 -15.05 -6.39
C ASP A 189 -10.04 -13.65 -6.52
N TRP A 190 -9.53 -13.34 -7.70
CA TRP A 190 -8.89 -12.06 -8.01
C TRP A 190 -9.92 -10.94 -8.11
N ARG A 191 -9.80 -9.91 -7.26
CA ARG A 191 -10.77 -8.83 -7.11
C ARG A 191 -10.31 -7.49 -7.64
N GLY A 192 -9.03 -7.28 -7.76
CA GLY A 192 -8.50 -6.01 -8.23
C GLY A 192 -7.00 -6.01 -8.46
N PHE A 193 -6.59 -5.07 -9.31
CA PHE A 193 -5.21 -4.75 -9.58
C PHE A 193 -5.05 -3.24 -9.69
N SER A 194 -4.00 -2.69 -9.11
CA SER A 194 -3.63 -1.29 -9.27
C SER A 194 -2.12 -1.12 -9.35
N LEU A 195 -1.70 -0.08 -10.07
CA LEU A 195 -0.33 0.43 -10.05
C LEU A 195 -0.33 1.75 -9.31
N MET A 196 0.62 1.94 -8.40
CA MET A 196 0.78 3.15 -7.62
C MET A 196 2.21 3.66 -7.74
N ARG A 197 2.38 4.95 -8.03
CA ARG A 197 3.68 5.63 -7.97
C ARG A 197 3.76 6.41 -6.68
N ILE A 198 4.78 6.14 -5.87
CA ILE A 198 5.05 6.94 -4.67
C ILE A 198 5.54 8.33 -5.09
N LEU A 199 4.94 9.35 -4.51
CA LEU A 199 5.26 10.75 -4.76
C LEU A 199 6.15 11.31 -3.65
N GLU A 200 5.80 11.02 -2.40
CA GLU A 200 6.57 11.39 -1.20
C GLU A 200 6.48 10.28 -0.15
N THR A 201 7.50 10.19 0.70
CA THR A 201 7.57 9.20 1.79
C THR A 201 8.40 9.71 2.96
N THR A 202 7.99 9.33 4.17
CA THR A 202 8.76 9.52 5.41
C THR A 202 9.21 8.18 6.02
N TRP A 203 9.01 7.06 5.32
CA TRP A 203 9.57 5.77 5.74
C TRP A 203 11.09 5.82 5.65
N GLU A 204 11.76 5.38 6.72
CA GLU A 204 13.22 5.25 6.84
C GLU A 204 13.68 3.87 6.40
#